data_c2352516daa61f2522676a888f4e9c7c
#
_entry.id   c2352516daa61f2522676a888f4e9c7c
#
_cell.length_a   1.000
_cell.length_b   1.000
_cell.length_c   1.000
_cell.angle_alpha   90.00
_cell.angle_beta   90.00
_cell.angle_gamma   90.00
#
_symmetry.space_group_name_H-M   'P 1'
#
loop_
_entity.id
_entity.type
_entity.pdbx_description
1 polymer ?
#
loop_
_entity_poly.entity_id
_entity_poly.type
_entity_poly.pdbx_seq_one_letter_code
_entity_poly.pdbx_strand_id
1 'polypeptide(L)'
;MTQFAFVFPGQGSQTVGMLSEMAAHYPVIEETFREASDALGYDLWALTQQGPAEELNKTWQTQPALLTASVALWRVWQQQGGKAPALLAGHSLGEYSALVCAGVIAFADAVRLVELRGKFMQEAVPEGTGGMSAIIGLDDVAIAKACEESAEGQVVSPVNFNSPGQVVIAGHKEAVERAGAACKAAGAKRALPLPVSVPSHCALMKPAAEKLAVELEKITFNAPTIAVVNNVDVKCETAPEAIRDALVRQLYSPVQWTKTVEFMAAQGVEHLYEVGPGKVLTGLTKRIVDTLTASAINEPEAMSAALSQ
;
A
#
# COMPACT_ATOMS: atom_id res chain seq x y z
N MET A 1 -3.54 -21.63 19.42
CA MET A 1 -2.90 -21.30 18.14
C MET A 1 -2.76 -19.80 18.04
N THR A 2 -1.54 -19.32 17.71
CA THR A 2 -1.26 -17.91 17.52
C THR A 2 -2.07 -17.38 16.34
N GLN A 3 -2.85 -16.32 16.54
CA GLN A 3 -3.57 -15.66 15.46
C GLN A 3 -2.60 -14.75 14.69
N PHE A 4 -2.67 -14.80 13.39
CA PHE A 4 -1.86 -13.96 12.54
C PHE A 4 -2.71 -13.27 11.48
N ALA A 5 -2.17 -12.18 10.95
CA ALA A 5 -2.76 -11.44 9.84
C ALA A 5 -1.73 -11.29 8.73
N PHE A 6 -2.21 -11.09 7.51
CA PHE A 6 -1.37 -10.73 6.37
C PHE A 6 -1.49 -9.25 6.09
N VAL A 7 -0.34 -8.62 5.91
CA VAL A 7 -0.25 -7.21 5.50
C VAL A 7 0.46 -7.11 4.16
N PHE A 8 0.00 -6.19 3.33
CA PHE A 8 0.45 -6.06 1.94
C PHE A 8 1.05 -4.68 1.70
N PRO A 9 2.31 -4.62 1.21
CA PRO A 9 2.98 -3.34 1.02
C PRO A 9 2.47 -2.57 -0.18
N GLY A 10 2.71 -1.26 -0.16
CA GLY A 10 2.42 -0.36 -1.25
C GLY A 10 3.68 0.16 -1.94
N GLN A 11 3.51 1.25 -2.69
CA GLN A 11 4.56 1.88 -3.47
C GLN A 11 5.78 2.25 -2.60
N GLY A 12 6.97 1.98 -3.12
CA GLY A 12 8.24 2.13 -2.41
C GLY A 12 8.88 0.80 -2.03
N SER A 13 8.11 -0.29 -2.07
CA SER A 13 8.60 -1.63 -1.73
C SER A 13 9.18 -2.37 -2.93
N GLN A 14 8.90 -1.91 -4.15
CA GLN A 14 9.39 -2.54 -5.37
C GLN A 14 10.89 -2.31 -5.57
N THR A 15 11.56 -3.35 -6.07
CA THR A 15 12.96 -3.28 -6.51
C THR A 15 13.14 -4.14 -7.74
N VAL A 16 14.07 -3.76 -8.61
CA VAL A 16 14.46 -4.59 -9.75
C VAL A 16 15.09 -5.89 -9.21
N GLY A 17 14.60 -7.02 -9.68
CA GLY A 17 15.01 -8.33 -9.20
C GLY A 17 14.13 -8.91 -8.09
N MET A 18 13.09 -8.20 -7.68
CA MET A 18 12.20 -8.68 -6.60
C MET A 18 11.60 -10.05 -6.92
N LEU A 19 11.51 -10.90 -5.91
CA LEU A 19 10.96 -12.27 -5.98
C LEU A 19 11.73 -13.25 -6.88
N SER A 20 12.95 -12.94 -7.31
CA SER A 20 13.72 -13.82 -8.19
C SER A 20 14.01 -15.18 -7.54
N GLU A 21 14.34 -15.23 -6.26
CA GLU A 21 14.58 -16.48 -5.53
C GLU A 21 13.28 -17.27 -5.34
N MET A 22 12.18 -16.59 -5.04
CA MET A 22 10.86 -17.23 -4.95
C MET A 22 10.46 -17.86 -6.28
N ALA A 23 10.70 -17.17 -7.39
CA ALA A 23 10.40 -17.68 -8.72
C ALA A 23 11.21 -18.94 -9.06
N ALA A 24 12.47 -19.01 -8.58
CA ALA A 24 13.30 -20.20 -8.77
C ALA A 24 12.79 -21.44 -8.01
N HIS A 25 12.04 -21.24 -6.93
CA HIS A 25 11.50 -22.32 -6.10
C HIS A 25 10.03 -22.65 -6.39
N TYR A 26 9.25 -21.67 -6.83
CA TYR A 26 7.79 -21.80 -6.98
C TYR A 26 7.35 -21.31 -8.36
N PRO A 27 6.99 -22.22 -9.27
CA PRO A 27 6.55 -21.85 -10.63
C PRO A 27 5.36 -20.90 -10.66
N VAL A 28 4.50 -20.92 -9.65
CA VAL A 28 3.33 -20.05 -9.58
C VAL A 28 3.68 -18.55 -9.56
N ILE A 29 4.89 -18.21 -9.16
CA ILE A 29 5.35 -16.80 -9.18
C ILE A 29 5.33 -16.28 -10.63
N GLU A 30 6.06 -16.92 -11.54
CA GLU A 30 6.10 -16.49 -12.94
C GLU A 30 4.75 -16.67 -13.64
N GLU A 31 4.00 -17.71 -13.31
CA GLU A 31 2.66 -17.94 -13.85
C GLU A 31 1.73 -16.77 -13.50
N THR A 32 1.81 -16.26 -12.28
CA THR A 32 1.02 -15.10 -11.83
C THR A 32 1.41 -13.84 -12.60
N PHE A 33 2.69 -13.61 -12.81
CA PHE A 33 3.19 -12.49 -13.62
C PHE A 33 2.80 -12.63 -15.10
N ARG A 34 2.72 -13.83 -15.62
CA ARG A 34 2.24 -14.06 -16.99
C ARG A 34 0.77 -13.71 -17.14
N GLU A 35 -0.05 -14.10 -16.18
CA GLU A 35 -1.47 -13.74 -16.13
C GLU A 35 -1.65 -12.21 -16.08
N ALA A 36 -0.86 -11.54 -15.25
CA ALA A 36 -0.87 -10.07 -15.19
C ALA A 36 -0.42 -9.43 -16.51
N SER A 37 0.62 -9.99 -17.14
CA SER A 37 1.14 -9.49 -18.41
C SER A 37 0.11 -9.62 -19.53
N ASP A 38 -0.64 -10.72 -19.55
CA ASP A 38 -1.74 -10.91 -20.50
C ASP A 38 -2.82 -9.84 -20.33
N ALA A 39 -3.13 -9.50 -19.08
CA ALA A 39 -4.12 -8.45 -18.78
C ALA A 39 -3.62 -7.05 -19.15
N LEU A 40 -2.33 -6.79 -19.02
CA LEU A 40 -1.72 -5.46 -19.25
C LEU A 40 -1.31 -5.24 -20.70
N GLY A 41 -0.96 -6.28 -21.43
CA GLY A 41 -0.46 -6.19 -22.80
C GLY A 41 1.05 -5.92 -22.89
N TYR A 42 1.81 -6.10 -21.81
CA TYR A 42 3.28 -6.05 -21.81
C TYR A 42 3.85 -7.03 -20.79
N ASP A 43 5.15 -7.32 -20.89
CA ASP A 43 5.82 -8.29 -20.02
C ASP A 43 6.19 -7.68 -18.67
N LEU A 44 5.32 -7.86 -17.68
CA LEU A 44 5.50 -7.33 -16.33
C LEU A 44 6.66 -8.01 -15.60
N TRP A 45 6.85 -9.32 -15.81
CA TRP A 45 7.97 -10.04 -15.19
C TRP A 45 9.32 -9.50 -15.67
N ALA A 46 9.47 -9.29 -16.98
CA ALA A 46 10.68 -8.69 -17.54
C ALA A 46 10.94 -7.31 -16.94
N LEU A 47 9.90 -6.49 -16.78
CA LEU A 47 10.04 -5.18 -16.16
C LEU A 47 10.54 -5.28 -14.72
N THR A 48 10.01 -6.21 -13.93
CA THR A 48 10.42 -6.37 -12.53
C THR A 48 11.82 -6.94 -12.39
N GLN A 49 12.28 -7.80 -13.31
CA GLN A 49 13.57 -8.45 -13.23
C GLN A 49 14.69 -7.67 -13.88
N GLN A 50 14.41 -6.97 -14.96
CA GLN A 50 15.43 -6.28 -15.77
C GLN A 50 15.34 -4.76 -15.68
N GLY A 51 14.22 -4.21 -15.21
CA GLY A 51 13.99 -2.78 -15.14
C GLY A 51 13.84 -2.15 -16.52
N PRO A 52 14.29 -0.91 -16.71
CA PRO A 52 15.03 -0.11 -15.71
C PRO A 52 14.18 0.32 -14.51
N ALA A 53 14.85 0.62 -13.40
CA ALA A 53 14.16 1.04 -12.18
C ALA A 53 13.26 2.26 -12.41
N GLU A 54 13.67 3.19 -13.26
CA GLU A 54 12.88 4.38 -13.61
C GLU A 54 11.53 4.02 -14.19
N GLU A 55 11.46 2.98 -15.04
CA GLU A 55 10.20 2.49 -15.60
C GLU A 55 9.36 1.79 -14.53
N LEU A 56 9.97 0.91 -13.73
CA LEU A 56 9.28 0.22 -12.65
C LEU A 56 8.70 1.19 -11.62
N ASN A 57 9.35 2.33 -11.41
CA ASN A 57 8.93 3.35 -10.44
C ASN A 57 7.85 4.31 -10.95
N LYS A 58 7.45 4.20 -12.21
CA LYS A 58 6.27 4.93 -12.72
C LYS A 58 5.03 4.32 -12.08
N THR A 59 4.20 5.14 -11.42
CA THR A 59 3.13 4.64 -10.55
C THR A 59 2.16 3.69 -11.27
N TRP A 60 1.87 3.92 -12.55
CA TRP A 60 0.97 3.03 -13.32
C TRP A 60 1.62 1.68 -13.67
N GLN A 61 2.93 1.53 -13.50
CA GLN A 61 3.65 0.26 -13.63
C GLN A 61 3.96 -0.34 -12.26
N THR A 62 4.29 0.50 -11.29
CA THR A 62 4.56 0.08 -9.91
C THR A 62 3.36 -0.65 -9.29
N GLN A 63 2.17 -0.09 -9.47
CA GLN A 63 0.96 -0.63 -8.83
C GLN A 63 0.62 -2.04 -9.32
N PRO A 64 0.56 -2.31 -10.63
CA PRO A 64 0.38 -3.69 -11.09
C PRO A 64 1.49 -4.63 -10.64
N ALA A 65 2.75 -4.17 -10.61
CA ALA A 65 3.88 -5.00 -10.17
C ALA A 65 3.76 -5.42 -8.71
N LEU A 66 3.40 -4.50 -7.82
CA LEU A 66 3.23 -4.79 -6.40
C LEU A 66 2.01 -5.69 -6.13
N LEU A 67 0.90 -5.42 -6.78
CA LEU A 67 -0.29 -6.27 -6.69
C LEU A 67 0.05 -7.70 -7.10
N THR A 68 0.71 -7.85 -8.22
CA THR A 68 1.06 -9.17 -8.77
C THR A 68 2.03 -9.91 -7.87
N ALA A 69 3.05 -9.22 -7.35
CA ALA A 69 4.01 -9.81 -6.42
C ALA A 69 3.31 -10.34 -5.16
N SER A 70 2.43 -9.55 -4.58
CA SER A 70 1.68 -9.93 -3.37
C SER A 70 0.74 -11.10 -3.63
N VAL A 71 0.00 -11.08 -4.73
CA VAL A 71 -0.92 -12.17 -5.09
C VAL A 71 -0.14 -13.45 -5.40
N ALA A 72 1.02 -13.34 -6.06
CA ALA A 72 1.89 -14.49 -6.32
C ALA A 72 2.33 -15.18 -5.02
N LEU A 73 2.76 -14.41 -4.03
CA LEU A 73 3.14 -14.95 -2.72
C LEU A 73 1.94 -15.58 -1.98
N TRP A 74 0.77 -14.94 -2.07
CA TRP A 74 -0.46 -15.51 -1.53
C TRP A 74 -0.76 -16.88 -2.16
N ARG A 75 -0.60 -17.02 -3.47
CA ARG A 75 -0.81 -18.28 -4.18
C ARG A 75 0.18 -19.36 -3.75
N VAL A 76 1.45 -18.99 -3.51
CA VAL A 76 2.44 -19.91 -2.92
C VAL A 76 1.95 -20.40 -1.56
N TRP A 77 1.55 -19.48 -0.69
CA TRP A 77 1.03 -19.81 0.64
C TRP A 77 -0.12 -20.82 0.58
N GLN A 78 -1.08 -20.58 -0.30
CA GLN A 78 -2.23 -21.48 -0.49
C GLN A 78 -1.81 -22.84 -1.05
N GLN A 79 -0.95 -22.89 -2.05
CA GLN A 79 -0.49 -24.15 -2.66
C GLN A 79 0.31 -25.00 -1.67
N GLN A 80 1.02 -24.37 -0.75
CA GLN A 80 1.78 -25.05 0.28
C GLN A 80 0.93 -25.44 1.51
N GLY A 81 -0.37 -25.25 1.46
CA GLY A 81 -1.28 -25.62 2.55
C GLY A 81 -1.25 -24.70 3.74
N GLY A 82 -0.84 -23.45 3.56
CA GLY A 82 -0.81 -22.46 4.63
C GLY A 82 -2.20 -22.21 5.24
N LYS A 83 -2.23 -21.92 6.53
CA LYS A 83 -3.47 -21.62 7.26
C LYS A 83 -4.04 -20.27 6.81
N ALA A 84 -5.35 -20.10 6.91
CA ALA A 84 -5.98 -18.83 6.62
C ALA A 84 -5.63 -17.79 7.70
N PRO A 85 -5.21 -16.56 7.31
CA PRO A 85 -5.01 -15.49 8.27
C PRO A 85 -6.35 -15.04 8.85
N ALA A 86 -6.32 -14.48 10.07
CA ALA A 86 -7.52 -13.95 10.73
C ALA A 86 -8.03 -12.67 10.07
N LEU A 87 -7.11 -11.83 9.61
CA LEU A 87 -7.39 -10.53 8.99
C LEU A 87 -6.39 -10.26 7.87
N LEU A 88 -6.81 -9.43 6.92
CA LEU A 88 -5.95 -8.89 5.88
C LEU A 88 -5.98 -7.36 5.95
N ALA A 89 -4.87 -6.72 5.68
CA ALA A 89 -4.80 -5.28 5.53
C ALA A 89 -3.67 -4.92 4.56
N GLY A 90 -3.86 -3.87 3.77
CA GLY A 90 -2.83 -3.42 2.84
C GLY A 90 -2.62 -1.92 2.95
N HIS A 91 -1.40 -1.46 2.74
CA HIS A 91 -1.04 -0.04 2.79
C HIS A 91 -1.22 0.57 1.40
N SER A 92 -2.13 1.52 1.26
CA SER A 92 -2.43 2.20 -0.02
C SER A 92 -2.77 1.18 -1.12
N LEU A 93 -1.95 1.03 -2.16
CA LEU A 93 -2.10 0.01 -3.21
C LEU A 93 -2.31 -1.39 -2.62
N GLY A 94 -1.65 -1.67 -1.50
CA GLY A 94 -1.73 -2.97 -0.84
C GLY A 94 -3.14 -3.38 -0.41
N GLU A 95 -4.05 -2.44 -0.23
CA GLU A 95 -5.46 -2.76 0.05
C GLU A 95 -6.10 -3.53 -1.11
N TYR A 96 -5.72 -3.22 -2.35
CA TYR A 96 -6.17 -3.98 -3.53
C TYR A 96 -5.63 -5.41 -3.52
N SER A 97 -4.38 -5.59 -3.11
CA SER A 97 -3.80 -6.92 -2.94
C SER A 97 -4.59 -7.74 -1.90
N ALA A 98 -4.92 -7.13 -0.77
CA ALA A 98 -5.75 -7.74 0.25
C ALA A 98 -7.14 -8.13 -0.29
N LEU A 99 -7.77 -7.26 -1.05
CA LEU A 99 -9.10 -7.51 -1.63
C LEU A 99 -9.08 -8.65 -2.64
N VAL A 100 -8.04 -8.78 -3.45
CA VAL A 100 -7.87 -9.93 -4.35
C VAL A 100 -7.73 -11.22 -3.54
N CYS A 101 -6.88 -11.22 -2.52
CA CYS A 101 -6.67 -12.39 -1.66
C CYS A 101 -7.93 -12.79 -0.91
N ALA A 102 -8.79 -11.83 -0.57
CA ALA A 102 -10.07 -12.07 0.09
C ALA A 102 -11.19 -12.50 -0.90
N GLY A 103 -10.89 -12.59 -2.20
CA GLY A 103 -11.87 -12.99 -3.20
C GLY A 103 -12.87 -11.90 -3.60
N VAL A 104 -12.62 -10.65 -3.23
CA VAL A 104 -13.51 -9.52 -3.55
C VAL A 104 -13.40 -9.13 -5.02
N ILE A 105 -12.19 -9.02 -5.54
CA ILE A 105 -11.90 -8.61 -6.92
C ILE A 105 -11.11 -9.73 -7.61
N ALA A 106 -11.51 -10.10 -8.83
CA ALA A 106 -10.75 -11.05 -9.64
C ALA A 106 -9.38 -10.45 -9.99
N PHE A 107 -8.34 -11.27 -9.97
CA PHE A 107 -6.96 -10.81 -10.15
C PHE A 107 -6.76 -10.02 -11.45
N ALA A 108 -7.20 -10.54 -12.59
CA ALA A 108 -7.03 -9.87 -13.87
C ALA A 108 -7.72 -8.49 -13.90
N ASP A 109 -8.91 -8.39 -13.30
CA ASP A 109 -9.63 -7.12 -13.18
C ASP A 109 -8.87 -6.14 -12.29
N ALA A 110 -8.32 -6.63 -11.17
CA ALA A 110 -7.55 -5.82 -10.24
C ALA A 110 -6.25 -5.29 -10.87
N VAL A 111 -5.57 -6.10 -11.67
CA VAL A 111 -4.36 -5.68 -12.40
C VAL A 111 -4.65 -4.49 -13.30
N ARG A 112 -5.70 -4.58 -14.11
CA ARG A 112 -6.14 -3.47 -14.98
C ARG A 112 -6.60 -2.26 -14.19
N LEU A 113 -7.31 -2.49 -13.11
CA LEU A 113 -7.84 -1.42 -12.24
C LEU A 113 -6.72 -0.59 -11.61
N VAL A 114 -5.69 -1.24 -11.06
CA VAL A 114 -4.59 -0.52 -10.41
C VAL A 114 -3.66 0.17 -11.41
N GLU A 115 -3.56 -0.34 -12.63
CA GLU A 115 -2.90 0.39 -13.72
C GLU A 115 -3.63 1.70 -13.99
N LEU A 116 -4.95 1.66 -14.11
CA LEU A 116 -5.78 2.85 -14.29
C LEU A 116 -5.68 3.80 -13.11
N ARG A 117 -5.71 3.25 -11.88
CA ARG A 117 -5.52 4.04 -10.67
C ARG A 117 -4.22 4.85 -10.75
N GLY A 118 -3.12 4.20 -11.13
CA GLY A 118 -1.83 4.87 -11.31
C GLY A 118 -1.85 5.95 -12.36
N LYS A 119 -2.48 5.69 -13.50
CA LYS A 119 -2.65 6.67 -14.59
C LYS A 119 -3.47 7.87 -14.14
N PHE A 120 -4.59 7.64 -13.48
CA PHE A 120 -5.46 8.72 -12.98
C PHE A 120 -4.75 9.58 -11.94
N MET A 121 -3.98 8.95 -11.04
CA MET A 121 -3.21 9.68 -10.05
C MET A 121 -2.15 10.57 -10.69
N GLN A 122 -1.44 10.07 -11.69
CA GLN A 122 -0.42 10.84 -12.40
C GLN A 122 -1.03 11.99 -13.20
N GLU A 123 -2.20 11.78 -13.80
CA GLU A 123 -2.92 12.80 -14.58
C GLU A 123 -3.56 13.89 -13.71
N ALA A 124 -3.85 13.59 -12.45
CA ALA A 124 -4.56 14.52 -11.56
C ALA A 124 -3.75 15.79 -11.25
N VAL A 125 -2.43 15.70 -11.30
CA VAL A 125 -1.53 16.81 -10.98
C VAL A 125 -0.42 16.85 -12.03
N PRO A 126 -0.15 18.01 -12.65
CA PRO A 126 0.97 18.16 -13.59
C PRO A 126 2.28 17.75 -12.93
N GLU A 127 3.15 17.11 -13.72
CA GLU A 127 4.46 16.68 -13.23
C GLU A 127 5.25 17.85 -12.64
N GLY A 128 5.84 17.62 -11.46
CA GLY A 128 6.62 18.65 -10.75
C GLY A 128 5.80 19.61 -9.89
N THR A 129 4.46 19.49 -9.91
CA THR A 129 3.56 20.36 -9.11
C THR A 129 3.38 19.84 -7.69
N GLY A 130 3.33 18.52 -7.52
CA GLY A 130 3.12 17.86 -6.25
C GLY A 130 4.42 17.39 -5.59
N GLY A 131 4.33 17.08 -4.30
CA GLY A 131 5.43 16.51 -3.55
C GLY A 131 4.95 15.77 -2.31
N MET A 132 5.87 15.01 -1.74
CA MET A 132 5.68 14.28 -0.48
C MET A 132 6.93 14.39 0.37
N SER A 133 6.77 14.38 1.69
CA SER A 133 7.89 14.40 2.63
C SER A 133 7.59 13.53 3.85
N ALA A 134 8.59 12.79 4.30
CA ALA A 134 8.49 11.98 5.52
C ALA A 134 8.93 12.83 6.71
N ILE A 135 8.05 12.97 7.68
CA ILE A 135 8.30 13.71 8.93
C ILE A 135 8.60 12.70 10.03
N ILE A 136 9.77 12.79 10.63
CA ILE A 136 10.25 11.87 11.65
C ILE A 136 10.42 12.60 13.00
N GLY A 137 9.84 12.03 14.05
CA GLY A 137 10.07 12.50 15.42
C GLY A 137 9.21 13.68 15.87
N LEU A 138 8.00 13.80 15.32
CA LEU A 138 7.03 14.82 15.74
C LEU A 138 5.65 14.16 15.84
N ASP A 139 4.80 14.61 16.76
CA ASP A 139 3.47 14.05 16.94
C ASP A 139 2.49 14.49 15.84
N ASP A 140 1.42 13.74 15.68
CA ASP A 140 0.43 13.92 14.61
C ASP A 140 -0.25 15.29 14.68
N VAL A 141 -0.58 15.76 15.89
CA VAL A 141 -1.26 17.07 16.10
C VAL A 141 -0.36 18.23 15.66
N ALA A 142 0.92 18.18 16.05
CA ALA A 142 1.89 19.19 15.66
C ALA A 142 2.13 19.22 14.15
N ILE A 143 2.16 18.03 13.50
CA ILE A 143 2.31 17.92 12.06
C ILE A 143 1.09 18.50 11.33
N ALA A 144 -0.12 18.17 11.78
CA ALA A 144 -1.36 18.71 11.21
C ALA A 144 -1.40 20.23 11.30
N LYS A 145 -1.01 20.79 12.45
CA LYS A 145 -0.93 22.24 12.67
C LYS A 145 0.08 22.89 11.72
N ALA A 146 1.27 22.29 11.58
CA ALA A 146 2.29 22.80 10.67
C ALA A 146 1.78 22.82 9.22
N CYS A 147 1.04 21.81 8.80
CA CYS A 147 0.44 21.76 7.46
C CYS A 147 -0.60 22.88 7.28
N GLU A 148 -1.51 23.08 8.23
CA GLU A 148 -2.52 24.14 8.16
C GLU A 148 -1.87 25.53 8.05
N GLU A 149 -0.88 25.79 8.88
CA GLU A 149 -0.20 27.10 8.92
C GLU A 149 0.67 27.35 7.69
N SER A 150 1.11 26.28 7.01
CA SER A 150 2.02 26.37 5.86
C SER A 150 1.30 26.30 4.52
N ALA A 151 0.00 26.08 4.48
CA ALA A 151 -0.75 25.88 3.23
C ALA A 151 -0.74 27.10 2.32
N GLU A 152 -0.94 28.28 2.87
CA GLU A 152 -0.93 29.56 2.11
C GLU A 152 -1.77 29.51 0.82
N GLY A 153 -2.98 28.96 0.90
CA GLY A 153 -3.88 28.81 -0.25
C GLY A 153 -3.61 27.59 -1.13
N GLN A 154 -2.56 26.83 -0.83
CA GLN A 154 -2.26 25.56 -1.49
C GLN A 154 -2.72 24.38 -0.62
N VAL A 155 -2.54 23.17 -1.12
CA VAL A 155 -2.85 21.94 -0.40
C VAL A 155 -1.57 21.36 0.21
N VAL A 156 -1.61 21.05 1.50
CA VAL A 156 -0.65 20.19 2.17
C VAL A 156 -1.33 19.58 3.39
N SER A 157 -1.18 18.28 3.58
CA SER A 157 -1.80 17.57 4.70
C SER A 157 -1.03 16.30 5.05
N PRO A 158 -1.21 15.77 6.28
CA PRO A 158 -0.74 14.43 6.61
C PRO A 158 -1.51 13.41 5.76
N VAL A 159 -0.81 12.46 5.16
CA VAL A 159 -1.41 11.48 4.24
C VAL A 159 -1.13 10.03 4.62
N ASN A 160 -0.05 9.74 5.35
CA ASN A 160 0.24 8.40 5.85
C ASN A 160 0.63 8.49 7.32
N PHE A 161 -0.22 7.94 8.19
CA PHE A 161 0.10 7.77 9.60
C PHE A 161 0.74 6.39 9.76
N ASN A 162 2.04 6.28 9.50
CA ASN A 162 2.75 5.01 9.38
C ASN A 162 3.12 4.39 10.74
N SER A 163 3.51 5.22 11.68
CA SER A 163 3.73 4.82 13.08
C SER A 163 3.77 6.09 13.95
N PRO A 164 3.69 5.98 15.27
CA PRO A 164 4.01 7.12 16.13
C PRO A 164 5.38 7.68 15.75
N GLY A 165 5.43 8.97 15.44
CA GLY A 165 6.66 9.64 15.01
C GLY A 165 7.08 9.42 13.56
N GLN A 166 6.27 8.77 12.74
CA GLN A 166 6.54 8.63 11.30
C GLN A 166 5.27 8.92 10.50
N VAL A 167 5.21 10.11 9.93
CA VAL A 167 4.06 10.59 9.16
C VAL A 167 4.55 11.15 7.84
N VAL A 168 3.87 10.82 6.75
CA VAL A 168 4.13 11.41 5.44
C VAL A 168 3.13 12.53 5.22
N ILE A 169 3.63 13.69 4.74
CA ILE A 169 2.81 14.81 4.30
C ILE A 169 2.88 14.92 2.78
N ALA A 170 1.81 15.40 2.16
CA ALA A 170 1.73 15.55 0.71
C ALA A 170 0.87 16.74 0.32
N GLY A 171 1.09 17.24 -0.89
CA GLY A 171 0.34 18.34 -1.46
C GLY A 171 1.11 19.03 -2.58
N HIS A 172 0.90 20.33 -2.72
CA HIS A 172 1.71 21.16 -3.61
C HIS A 172 3.15 21.19 -3.11
N LYS A 173 4.09 21.07 -4.03
CA LYS A 173 5.52 20.99 -3.71
C LYS A 173 6.00 22.09 -2.76
N GLU A 174 5.65 23.34 -3.04
CA GLU A 174 6.05 24.50 -2.23
C GLU A 174 5.44 24.44 -0.82
N ALA A 175 4.18 24.04 -0.72
CA ALA A 175 3.50 23.91 0.58
C ALA A 175 4.10 22.76 1.41
N VAL A 176 4.48 21.65 0.76
CA VAL A 176 5.16 20.53 1.43
C VAL A 176 6.52 20.99 1.96
N GLU A 177 7.27 21.77 1.19
CA GLU A 177 8.56 22.33 1.64
C GLU A 177 8.38 23.25 2.85
N ARG A 178 7.39 24.15 2.81
CA ARG A 178 7.08 25.04 3.93
C ARG A 178 6.66 24.26 5.18
N ALA A 179 5.79 23.28 5.00
CA ALA A 179 5.32 22.45 6.11
C ALA A 179 6.45 21.61 6.70
N GLY A 180 7.35 21.08 5.87
CA GLY A 180 8.54 20.36 6.33
C GLY A 180 9.44 21.23 7.19
N ALA A 181 9.69 22.47 6.77
CA ALA A 181 10.46 23.45 7.55
C ALA A 181 9.76 23.80 8.88
N ALA A 182 8.43 23.97 8.86
CA ALA A 182 7.64 24.23 10.06
C ALA A 182 7.68 23.05 11.04
N CYS A 183 7.63 21.81 10.53
CA CYS A 183 7.79 20.60 11.35
C CYS A 183 9.17 20.56 12.01
N LYS A 184 10.23 20.89 11.29
CA LYS A 184 11.59 20.97 11.84
C LYS A 184 11.67 22.02 12.95
N ALA A 185 11.10 23.19 12.73
CA ALA A 185 11.04 24.25 13.73
C ALA A 185 10.25 23.84 14.98
N ALA A 186 9.24 22.98 14.83
CA ALA A 186 8.43 22.46 15.91
C ALA A 186 9.08 21.28 16.66
N GLY A 187 10.24 20.81 16.23
CA GLY A 187 11.00 19.76 16.92
C GLY A 187 11.14 18.44 16.19
N ALA A 188 10.69 18.33 14.95
CA ALA A 188 10.90 17.10 14.17
C ALA A 188 12.40 16.81 13.99
N LYS A 189 12.79 15.57 14.09
CA LYS A 189 14.18 15.17 13.89
C LYS A 189 14.59 15.27 12.42
N ARG A 190 13.67 14.94 11.50
CA ARG A 190 13.90 14.96 10.06
C ARG A 190 12.64 15.36 9.32
N ALA A 191 12.82 16.03 8.20
CA ALA A 191 11.81 16.24 7.18
C ALA A 191 12.48 15.85 5.85
N LEU A 192 12.17 14.66 5.34
CA LEU A 192 12.86 14.03 4.21
C LEU A 192 11.96 14.07 2.98
N PRO A 193 12.29 14.90 1.96
CA PRO A 193 11.57 14.86 0.70
C PRO A 193 11.65 13.45 0.08
N LEU A 194 10.53 12.94 -0.40
CA LEU A 194 10.47 11.66 -1.07
C LEU A 194 10.65 11.84 -2.58
N PRO A 195 11.29 10.90 -3.29
CA PRO A 195 11.53 10.99 -4.73
C PRO A 195 10.27 10.61 -5.53
N VAL A 196 9.13 11.21 -5.19
CA VAL A 196 7.84 10.98 -5.84
C VAL A 196 7.19 12.32 -6.14
N SER A 197 6.52 12.43 -7.27
CA SER A 197 5.85 13.65 -7.71
C SER A 197 4.33 13.63 -7.55
N VAL A 198 3.75 12.43 -7.33
CA VAL A 198 2.31 12.28 -7.15
C VAL A 198 1.95 12.47 -5.68
N PRO A 199 1.20 13.53 -5.33
CA PRO A 199 0.82 13.78 -3.94
C PRO A 199 -0.39 12.93 -3.54
N SER A 200 -0.14 11.66 -3.22
CA SER A 200 -1.17 10.69 -2.88
C SER A 200 -1.91 11.02 -1.59
N HIS A 201 -3.17 10.61 -1.50
CA HIS A 201 -4.01 10.66 -0.29
C HIS A 201 -4.31 12.06 0.26
N CYS A 202 -4.22 13.08 -0.58
CA CYS A 202 -4.65 14.44 -0.26
C CYS A 202 -5.72 14.93 -1.24
N ALA A 203 -6.26 16.12 -1.00
CA ALA A 203 -7.36 16.69 -1.79
C ALA A 203 -7.03 16.81 -3.30
N LEU A 204 -5.75 16.88 -3.67
CA LEU A 204 -5.33 16.94 -5.07
C LEU A 204 -5.67 15.66 -5.85
N MET A 205 -5.95 14.57 -5.16
CA MET A 205 -6.33 13.29 -5.79
C MET A 205 -7.84 13.16 -6.05
N LYS A 206 -8.66 14.15 -5.70
CA LYS A 206 -10.11 14.08 -5.96
C LYS A 206 -10.47 13.85 -7.42
N PRO A 207 -9.83 14.50 -8.41
CA PRO A 207 -10.11 14.20 -9.83
C PRO A 207 -9.80 12.75 -10.21
N ALA A 208 -8.73 12.18 -9.66
CA ALA A 208 -8.39 10.78 -9.88
C ALA A 208 -9.44 9.85 -9.23
N ALA A 209 -9.92 10.19 -8.05
CA ALA A 209 -10.94 9.43 -7.34
C ALA A 209 -12.26 9.39 -8.10
N GLU A 210 -12.66 10.49 -8.74
CA GLU A 210 -13.87 10.55 -9.58
C GLU A 210 -13.78 9.60 -10.77
N LYS A 211 -12.62 9.56 -11.45
CA LYS A 211 -12.37 8.64 -12.55
C LYS A 211 -12.33 7.19 -12.08
N LEU A 212 -11.69 6.94 -10.93
CA LEU A 212 -11.62 5.62 -10.33
C LEU A 212 -13.01 5.09 -9.97
N ALA A 213 -13.89 5.93 -9.45
CA ALA A 213 -15.26 5.56 -9.10
C ALA A 213 -16.02 4.98 -10.30
N VAL A 214 -15.84 5.57 -11.48
CA VAL A 214 -16.46 5.08 -12.72
C VAL A 214 -15.96 3.67 -13.06
N GLU A 215 -14.66 3.45 -12.96
CA GLU A 215 -14.05 2.15 -13.27
C GLU A 215 -14.45 1.07 -12.25
N LEU A 216 -14.56 1.43 -10.97
CA LEU A 216 -14.98 0.50 -9.91
C LEU A 216 -16.39 -0.05 -10.15
N GLU A 217 -17.30 0.75 -10.69
CA GLU A 217 -18.66 0.31 -10.99
C GLU A 217 -18.73 -0.72 -12.13
N LYS A 218 -17.69 -0.79 -12.98
CA LYS A 218 -17.63 -1.73 -14.10
C LYS A 218 -17.13 -3.12 -13.69
N ILE A 219 -16.62 -3.26 -12.49
CA ILE A 219 -15.97 -4.48 -11.99
C ILE A 219 -16.89 -5.18 -10.98
N THR A 220 -16.96 -6.50 -11.07
CA THR A 220 -17.69 -7.31 -10.11
C THR A 220 -16.93 -7.34 -8.77
N PHE A 221 -17.62 -6.98 -7.70
CA PHE A 221 -17.14 -7.08 -6.33
C PHE A 221 -17.95 -8.13 -5.60
N ASN A 222 -17.27 -9.06 -4.94
CA ASN A 222 -17.88 -10.09 -4.10
C ASN A 222 -17.67 -9.75 -2.62
N ALA A 223 -18.46 -10.38 -1.74
CA ALA A 223 -18.21 -10.27 -0.32
C ALA A 223 -16.87 -10.94 0.03
N PRO A 224 -16.07 -10.36 0.94
CA PRO A 224 -14.78 -10.93 1.31
C PRO A 224 -14.92 -12.25 2.07
N THR A 225 -14.05 -13.21 1.74
CA THR A 225 -13.97 -14.50 2.43
C THR A 225 -13.13 -14.41 3.71
N ILE A 226 -12.27 -13.40 3.78
CA ILE A 226 -11.47 -13.06 4.95
C ILE A 226 -11.65 -11.55 5.15
N ALA A 227 -11.85 -11.11 6.38
CA ALA A 227 -12.05 -9.69 6.66
C ALA A 227 -10.83 -8.85 6.26
N VAL A 228 -11.09 -7.75 5.55
CA VAL A 228 -10.08 -6.79 5.11
C VAL A 228 -10.29 -5.48 5.85
N VAL A 229 -9.26 -5.02 6.55
CA VAL A 229 -9.30 -3.72 7.24
C VAL A 229 -8.95 -2.63 6.23
N ASN A 230 -9.88 -1.69 5.99
CA ASN A 230 -9.62 -0.61 5.02
C ASN A 230 -8.77 0.51 5.61
N ASN A 231 -8.08 1.25 4.73
CA ASN A 231 -7.19 2.33 5.14
C ASN A 231 -7.92 3.56 5.67
N VAL A 232 -9.06 3.88 5.10
CA VAL A 232 -9.71 5.18 5.32
C VAL A 232 -10.48 5.23 6.64
N ASP A 233 -11.21 4.18 6.99
CA ASP A 233 -12.08 4.12 8.15
C ASP A 233 -11.61 3.14 9.23
N VAL A 234 -10.64 2.29 8.93
CA VAL A 234 -10.19 1.18 9.80
C VAL A 234 -11.36 0.26 10.13
N LYS A 235 -12.10 -0.13 9.11
CA LYS A 235 -13.29 -0.99 9.21
C LYS A 235 -13.19 -2.18 8.25
N CYS A 236 -13.85 -3.25 8.61
CA CYS A 236 -13.98 -4.45 7.78
C CYS A 236 -15.35 -4.46 7.11
N GLU A 237 -15.48 -3.80 5.98
CA GLU A 237 -16.73 -3.76 5.23
C GLU A 237 -16.98 -5.08 4.49
N THR A 238 -18.24 -5.50 4.40
CA THR A 238 -18.64 -6.73 3.73
C THR A 238 -19.48 -6.47 2.48
N ALA A 239 -20.20 -5.36 2.44
CA ALA A 239 -21.05 -5.00 1.30
C ALA A 239 -20.17 -4.46 0.16
N PRO A 240 -20.31 -4.98 -1.07
CA PRO A 240 -19.53 -4.48 -2.21
C PRO A 240 -19.58 -2.97 -2.41
N GLU A 241 -20.73 -2.35 -2.24
CA GLU A 241 -20.86 -0.89 -2.40
C GLU A 241 -20.07 -0.11 -1.35
N ALA A 242 -20.04 -0.60 -0.10
CA ALA A 242 -19.26 0.01 0.97
C ALA A 242 -17.76 -0.13 0.72
N ILE A 243 -17.34 -1.26 0.12
CA ILE A 243 -15.94 -1.48 -0.24
C ILE A 243 -15.53 -0.53 -1.37
N ARG A 244 -16.35 -0.38 -2.41
CA ARG A 244 -16.09 0.58 -3.51
C ARG A 244 -15.99 2.01 -2.98
N ASP A 245 -16.93 2.42 -2.15
CA ASP A 245 -16.93 3.76 -1.56
C ASP A 245 -15.65 4.03 -0.75
N ALA A 246 -15.22 3.07 0.06
CA ALA A 246 -14.00 3.19 0.84
C ALA A 246 -12.76 3.33 -0.07
N LEU A 247 -12.69 2.61 -1.20
CA LEU A 247 -11.58 2.72 -2.15
C LEU A 247 -11.55 4.09 -2.85
N VAL A 248 -12.70 4.67 -3.15
CA VAL A 248 -12.79 6.01 -3.73
C VAL A 248 -12.26 7.06 -2.73
N ARG A 249 -12.74 7.01 -1.48
CA ARG A 249 -12.31 7.93 -0.43
C ARG A 249 -10.85 7.72 -0.03
N GLN A 250 -10.34 6.51 -0.13
CA GLN A 250 -8.94 6.19 0.18
C GLN A 250 -7.98 7.04 -0.65
N LEU A 251 -8.32 7.34 -1.90
CA LEU A 251 -7.41 8.01 -2.83
C LEU A 251 -7.10 9.45 -2.42
N TYR A 252 -8.01 10.13 -1.74
CA TYR A 252 -7.82 11.50 -1.27
C TYR A 252 -7.89 11.65 0.26
N SER A 253 -7.80 10.55 0.99
CA SER A 253 -7.84 10.52 2.46
C SER A 253 -6.58 9.85 3.02
N PRO A 254 -6.18 10.18 4.26
CA PRO A 254 -5.00 9.58 4.86
C PRO A 254 -5.10 8.06 5.01
N VAL A 255 -3.96 7.40 4.84
CA VAL A 255 -3.79 5.98 5.18
C VAL A 255 -3.59 5.89 6.69
N GLN A 256 -4.54 5.29 7.39
CA GLN A 256 -4.56 5.13 8.86
C GLN A 256 -3.81 3.84 9.26
N TRP A 257 -2.53 3.74 8.90
CA TRP A 257 -1.79 2.50 9.13
C TRP A 257 -1.56 2.20 10.61
N THR A 258 -1.18 3.20 11.40
CA THR A 258 -1.03 3.05 12.85
C THR A 258 -2.30 2.47 13.48
N LYS A 259 -3.45 3.07 13.18
CA LYS A 259 -4.75 2.63 13.70
C LYS A 259 -5.12 1.23 13.17
N THR A 260 -4.74 0.90 11.94
CA THR A 260 -4.99 -0.42 11.35
C THR A 260 -4.25 -1.51 12.13
N VAL A 261 -2.97 -1.30 12.43
CA VAL A 261 -2.17 -2.26 13.19
C VAL A 261 -2.69 -2.39 14.63
N GLU A 262 -3.02 -1.26 15.26
CA GLU A 262 -3.64 -1.26 16.60
C GLU A 262 -4.97 -2.03 16.61
N PHE A 263 -5.80 -1.83 15.59
CA PHE A 263 -7.06 -2.55 15.42
C PHE A 263 -6.83 -4.06 15.33
N MET A 264 -5.88 -4.50 14.50
CA MET A 264 -5.58 -5.93 14.36
C MET A 264 -5.11 -6.54 15.68
N ALA A 265 -4.24 -5.86 16.41
CA ALA A 265 -3.79 -6.30 17.73
C ALA A 265 -4.96 -6.40 18.72
N ALA A 266 -5.88 -5.43 18.71
CA ALA A 266 -7.08 -5.45 19.56
C ALA A 266 -8.03 -6.60 19.21
N GLN A 267 -7.99 -7.11 17.97
CA GLN A 267 -8.76 -8.27 17.54
C GLN A 267 -8.08 -9.61 17.90
N GLY A 268 -6.96 -9.58 18.58
CA GLY A 268 -6.25 -10.77 19.03
C GLY A 268 -5.14 -11.26 18.10
N VAL A 269 -4.79 -10.50 17.08
CA VAL A 269 -3.65 -10.82 16.20
C VAL A 269 -2.35 -10.65 16.97
N GLU A 270 -1.49 -11.66 16.93
CA GLU A 270 -0.22 -11.70 17.65
C GLU A 270 1.00 -11.60 16.72
N HIS A 271 0.81 -11.89 15.42
CA HIS A 271 1.88 -11.83 14.43
C HIS A 271 1.36 -11.31 13.09
N LEU A 272 2.16 -10.47 12.43
CA LEU A 272 1.91 -9.98 11.07
C LEU A 272 2.91 -10.61 10.10
N TYR A 273 2.42 -11.19 9.01
CA TYR A 273 3.27 -11.56 7.89
C TYR A 273 3.11 -10.53 6.77
N GLU A 274 4.23 -9.95 6.35
CA GLU A 274 4.25 -9.05 5.20
C GLU A 274 4.35 -9.85 3.90
N VAL A 275 3.34 -9.73 3.06
CA VAL A 275 3.16 -10.49 1.83
C VAL A 275 3.41 -9.56 0.64
N GLY A 276 4.64 -9.50 0.19
CA GLY A 276 5.08 -8.61 -0.87
C GLY A 276 6.58 -8.37 -0.79
N PRO A 277 7.13 -7.60 -1.72
CA PRO A 277 8.56 -7.28 -1.68
C PRO A 277 8.88 -6.32 -0.53
N GLY A 278 10.10 -6.39 -0.03
CA GLY A 278 10.57 -5.51 1.03
C GLY A 278 10.11 -5.90 2.43
N LYS A 279 10.40 -5.02 3.39
CA LYS A 279 10.12 -5.21 4.82
C LYS A 279 9.64 -3.93 5.50
N VAL A 280 9.05 -3.02 4.75
CA VAL A 280 8.64 -1.70 5.28
C VAL A 280 7.60 -1.85 6.39
N LEU A 281 6.54 -2.62 6.14
CA LEU A 281 5.47 -2.82 7.12
C LEU A 281 5.94 -3.63 8.33
N THR A 282 6.81 -4.60 8.10
CA THR A 282 7.47 -5.37 9.16
C THR A 282 8.23 -4.43 10.10
N GLY A 283 9.01 -3.51 9.55
CA GLY A 283 9.77 -2.53 10.32
C GLY A 283 8.92 -1.55 11.13
N LEU A 284 7.72 -1.25 10.67
CA LEU A 284 6.80 -0.33 11.38
C LEU A 284 6.06 -0.99 12.53
N THR A 285 5.84 -2.30 12.47
CA THR A 285 4.93 -3.02 13.37
C THR A 285 5.29 -2.84 14.85
N LYS A 286 6.53 -3.07 15.21
CA LYS A 286 6.97 -2.99 16.61
C LYS A 286 6.93 -1.58 17.17
N ARG A 287 7.03 -0.57 16.31
CA ARG A 287 6.92 0.85 16.70
C ARG A 287 5.48 1.26 17.01
N ILE A 288 4.52 0.48 16.50
CA ILE A 288 3.08 0.75 16.70
C ILE A 288 2.58 -0.01 17.92
N VAL A 289 2.82 -1.33 17.96
CA VAL A 289 2.46 -2.20 19.09
C VAL A 289 3.69 -3.05 19.43
N ASP A 290 4.33 -2.76 20.53
CA ASP A 290 5.62 -3.35 20.90
C ASP A 290 5.57 -4.86 21.18
N THR A 291 4.40 -5.39 21.54
CA THR A 291 4.18 -6.81 21.79
C THR A 291 3.84 -7.60 20.53
N LEU A 292 3.54 -6.90 19.42
CA LEU A 292 3.19 -7.53 18.15
C LEU A 292 4.48 -7.85 17.36
N THR A 293 4.60 -9.08 16.90
CA THR A 293 5.74 -9.49 16.07
C THR A 293 5.37 -9.43 14.58
N ALA A 294 6.37 -9.31 13.73
CA ALA A 294 6.17 -9.27 12.29
C ALA A 294 7.36 -9.87 11.54
N SER A 295 7.10 -10.46 10.39
CA SER A 295 8.12 -10.96 9.48
C SER A 295 7.62 -10.93 8.05
N ALA A 296 8.54 -10.78 7.08
CA ALA A 296 8.22 -10.85 5.66
C ALA A 296 8.35 -12.29 5.17
N ILE A 297 7.52 -12.68 4.20
CA ILE A 297 7.54 -14.03 3.62
C ILE A 297 7.88 -14.01 2.13
N ASN A 298 8.77 -13.12 1.72
CA ASN A 298 9.15 -12.90 0.32
C ASN A 298 10.41 -13.64 -0.13
N GLU A 299 10.92 -14.55 0.70
CA GLU A 299 12.07 -15.41 0.41
C GLU A 299 11.74 -16.87 0.77
N PRO A 300 12.34 -17.87 0.09
CA PRO A 300 11.99 -19.28 0.31
C PRO A 300 12.12 -19.74 1.76
N GLU A 301 13.19 -19.35 2.44
CA GLU A 301 13.41 -19.74 3.85
C GLU A 301 12.37 -19.12 4.78
N ALA A 302 12.05 -17.84 4.58
CA ALA A 302 11.04 -17.14 5.37
C ALA A 302 9.64 -17.72 5.15
N MET A 303 9.32 -18.05 3.91
CA MET A 303 8.05 -18.71 3.55
C MET A 303 7.94 -20.07 4.22
N SER A 304 8.97 -20.88 4.13
CA SER A 304 9.01 -22.22 4.77
C SER A 304 8.85 -22.13 6.29
N ALA A 305 9.56 -21.19 6.92
CA ALA A 305 9.48 -20.96 8.36
C ALA A 305 8.07 -20.57 8.80
N ALA A 306 7.41 -19.69 8.04
CA ALA A 306 6.04 -19.26 8.33
C ALA A 306 5.03 -20.41 8.15
N LEU A 307 5.20 -21.23 7.13
CA LEU A 307 4.32 -22.38 6.85
C LEU A 307 4.40 -23.47 7.94
N SER A 308 5.50 -23.55 8.66
CA SER A 308 5.70 -24.56 9.71
C SER A 308 5.19 -24.14 11.10
N GLN A 309 4.63 -22.94 11.28
CA GLN A 309 4.11 -22.44 12.56
C GLN A 309 2.71 -22.98 12.95
#